data_628369c9eb883e94fc87d082c89a4bab
#
_entry.id   628369c9eb883e94fc87d082c89a4bab
#
_cell.length_a   1.000
_cell.length_b   1.000
_cell.length_c   1.000
_cell.angle_alpha   90.00
_cell.angle_beta   90.00
_cell.angle_gamma   90.00
#
_symmetry.space_group_name_H-M   'P 1'
#
loop_
_entity.id
_entity.type
_entity.pdbx_description
1 polymer ?
#
loop_
_entity_poly.entity_id
_entity_poly.type
_entity_poly.pdbx_seq_one_letter_code
_entity_poly.pdbx_strand_id
1 'polypeptide(L)'
;MNSFKHQYMIVHLDDDFFPQLEKAIEPYQDYESGKTDQWDGLKYQAQDNKDRSSKLCWIDNDEVYAMMDGLVYFANKQCEWDLDVDFIEPIQRTKYDVGDFYNWHCDEMGWTKDKRPEGRIRKISFTVLLNDDFEGGEFEIQTTEKIVVELKKRDVIIFHADTPHRVKPVTKGVRHSLVGWTQGPAYK
;
A
#
# COMPACT_ATOMS: atom_id res chain seq x y z
N MET A 1 28.37 -9.01 5.92
CA MET A 1 27.17 -8.23 6.29
C MET A 1 26.56 -7.73 4.99
N ASN A 2 25.52 -8.38 4.50
CA ASN A 2 24.77 -7.86 3.37
C ASN A 2 23.93 -6.69 3.89
N SER A 3 24.37 -5.47 3.59
CA SER A 3 23.48 -4.29 3.77
C SER A 3 22.28 -4.52 2.87
N PHE A 4 21.05 -4.42 3.41
CA PHE A 4 19.84 -4.34 2.63
C PHE A 4 19.99 -3.20 1.63
N LYS A 5 20.25 -3.53 0.38
CA LYS A 5 20.66 -2.54 -0.64
C LYS A 5 19.52 -1.56 -0.95
N HIS A 6 18.27 -1.98 -0.75
CA HIS A 6 17.10 -1.15 -1.01
C HIS A 6 16.00 -1.48 -0.02
N GLN A 7 15.61 -0.52 0.81
CA GLN A 7 14.53 -0.69 1.78
C GLN A 7 13.15 -0.43 1.13
N TYR A 8 13.13 0.27 0.00
CA TYR A 8 11.99 0.49 -0.87
C TYR A 8 12.47 0.75 -2.29
N MET A 9 11.56 0.64 -3.24
CA MET A 9 11.78 0.97 -4.65
C MET A 9 10.70 1.94 -5.12
N ILE A 10 11.07 2.92 -5.94
CA ILE A 10 10.14 3.78 -6.66
C ILE A 10 10.24 3.43 -8.14
N VAL A 11 9.10 3.18 -8.77
CA VAL A 11 8.96 2.95 -10.21
C VAL A 11 8.05 4.03 -10.78
N HIS A 12 8.51 4.73 -11.80
CA HIS A 12 7.65 5.64 -12.56
C HIS A 12 6.97 4.87 -13.70
N LEU A 13 5.64 4.84 -13.70
CA LEU A 13 4.86 4.17 -14.74
C LEU A 13 4.91 4.99 -16.03
N ASP A 14 5.24 4.34 -17.14
CA ASP A 14 5.39 4.98 -18.44
C ASP A 14 4.04 5.40 -19.08
N ASP A 15 4.14 5.99 -20.27
CA ASP A 15 2.99 6.51 -21.01
C ASP A 15 2.09 5.44 -21.61
N ASP A 16 2.53 4.19 -21.64
CA ASP A 16 1.72 3.06 -22.10
C ASP A 16 1.02 2.36 -20.92
N PHE A 17 1.72 2.16 -19.81
CA PHE A 17 1.22 1.43 -18.66
C PHE A 17 0.18 2.22 -17.85
N PHE A 18 0.49 3.49 -17.52
CA PHE A 18 -0.37 4.26 -16.62
C PHE A 18 -1.76 4.54 -17.20
N PRO A 19 -1.96 4.90 -18.49
CA PRO A 19 -3.29 5.06 -19.07
C PRO A 19 -4.12 3.78 -19.08
N GLN A 20 -3.49 2.62 -19.25
CA GLN A 20 -4.19 1.33 -19.17
C GLN A 20 -4.68 1.09 -17.73
N LEU A 21 -3.84 1.37 -16.74
CA LEU A 21 -4.22 1.29 -15.34
C LEU A 21 -5.36 2.27 -15.00
N GLU A 22 -5.26 3.55 -15.40
CA GLU A 22 -6.32 4.54 -15.18
C GLU A 22 -7.66 4.08 -15.76
N LYS A 23 -7.65 3.54 -16.99
CA LYS A 23 -8.83 3.01 -17.65
C LYS A 23 -9.42 1.79 -16.92
N ALA A 24 -8.58 0.88 -16.46
CA ALA A 24 -9.02 -0.32 -15.77
C ALA A 24 -9.65 -0.02 -14.40
N ILE A 25 -9.21 1.05 -13.73
CA ILE A 25 -9.74 1.46 -12.42
C ILE A 25 -10.86 2.50 -12.50
N GLU A 26 -11.16 3.05 -13.68
CA GLU A 26 -12.20 4.09 -13.85
C GLU A 26 -13.57 3.69 -13.26
N PRO A 27 -14.07 2.45 -13.44
CA PRO A 27 -15.36 2.04 -12.90
C PRO A 27 -15.43 2.01 -11.36
N TYR A 28 -14.30 1.96 -10.67
CA TYR A 28 -14.23 1.76 -9.23
C TYR A 28 -14.23 3.11 -8.49
N GLN A 29 -15.42 3.66 -8.25
CA GLN A 29 -15.62 4.98 -7.62
C GLN A 29 -16.65 4.97 -6.47
N ASP A 30 -17.17 3.81 -6.10
CA ASP A 30 -18.11 3.66 -4.99
C ASP A 30 -17.32 3.62 -3.67
N TYR A 31 -16.97 4.81 -3.17
CA TYR A 31 -16.15 4.97 -1.99
C TYR A 31 -16.94 4.79 -0.70
N GLU A 32 -16.41 3.99 0.22
CA GLU A 32 -16.86 3.84 1.59
C GLU A 32 -15.81 4.36 2.59
N SER A 33 -16.23 4.59 3.84
CA SER A 33 -15.30 5.03 4.89
C SER A 33 -14.23 3.96 5.13
N GLY A 34 -12.97 4.38 5.08
CA GLY A 34 -11.83 3.50 5.38
C GLY A 34 -11.84 3.13 6.86
N LYS A 35 -11.81 1.83 7.15
CA LYS A 35 -11.75 1.28 8.51
C LYS A 35 -10.42 0.59 8.71
N THR A 36 -10.01 0.48 9.95
CA THR A 36 -8.88 -0.36 10.35
C THR A 36 -9.38 -1.51 11.20
N ASP A 37 -8.79 -2.67 11.04
CA ASP A 37 -9.11 -3.81 11.87
C ASP A 37 -8.40 -3.69 13.21
N GLN A 38 -9.15 -3.74 14.30
CA GLN A 38 -8.62 -3.88 15.65
C GLN A 38 -8.92 -5.26 16.21
N TRP A 39 -7.92 -5.86 16.84
CA TRP A 39 -8.06 -7.11 17.54
C TRP A 39 -8.64 -6.89 18.94
N ASP A 40 -9.83 -7.44 19.23
CA ASP A 40 -10.51 -7.33 20.53
C ASP A 40 -10.18 -8.47 21.52
N GLY A 41 -9.26 -9.35 21.14
CA GLY A 41 -8.88 -10.55 21.89
C GLY A 41 -9.58 -11.83 21.42
N LEU A 42 -10.60 -11.73 20.57
CA LEU A 42 -11.37 -12.86 20.03
C LEU A 42 -11.49 -12.84 18.51
N LYS A 43 -11.63 -11.65 17.92
CA LYS A 43 -11.79 -11.45 16.48
C LYS A 43 -11.32 -10.06 16.06
N TYR A 44 -11.05 -9.90 14.75
CA TYR A 44 -10.88 -8.58 14.17
C TYR A 44 -12.22 -7.88 14.02
N GLN A 45 -12.27 -6.64 14.47
CA GLN A 45 -13.42 -5.76 14.29
C GLN A 45 -13.00 -4.52 13.54
N ALA A 46 -13.71 -4.21 12.45
CA ALA A 46 -13.55 -2.95 11.76
C ALA A 46 -14.07 -1.81 12.65
N GLN A 47 -13.20 -0.85 12.97
CA GLN A 47 -13.57 0.30 13.79
C GLN A 47 -13.31 1.60 13.04
N ASP A 48 -14.15 2.61 13.30
CA ASP A 48 -13.85 3.99 12.97
C ASP A 48 -12.68 4.42 13.85
N ASN A 49 -11.54 4.72 13.20
CA ASN A 49 -10.27 4.80 13.89
C ASN A 49 -9.77 6.24 13.94
N LYS A 50 -9.20 6.62 15.10
CA LYS A 50 -8.48 7.89 15.25
C LYS A 50 -7.17 7.95 14.46
N ASP A 51 -6.72 6.81 13.96
CA ASP A 51 -5.45 6.69 13.24
C ASP A 51 -5.59 6.78 11.72
N ARG A 52 -6.82 6.69 11.20
CA ARG A 52 -7.09 6.80 9.77
C ARG A 52 -8.38 7.57 9.51
N SER A 53 -8.28 8.58 8.64
CA SER A 53 -9.41 9.18 7.93
C SER A 53 -9.15 9.05 6.44
N SER A 54 -9.98 8.32 5.73
CA SER A 54 -9.89 8.13 4.28
C SER A 54 -11.14 7.43 3.77
N LYS A 55 -11.34 7.48 2.47
CA LYS A 55 -12.37 6.70 1.78
C LYS A 55 -11.70 5.71 0.84
N LEU A 56 -12.26 4.53 0.70
CA LEU A 56 -11.71 3.48 -0.15
C LEU A 56 -12.79 2.81 -1.00
N CYS A 57 -12.38 2.32 -2.14
CA CYS A 57 -13.14 1.46 -3.02
C CYS A 57 -12.29 0.24 -3.36
N TRP A 58 -12.86 -0.94 -3.22
CA TRP A 58 -12.16 -2.18 -3.57
C TRP A 58 -12.21 -2.42 -5.08
N ILE A 59 -11.07 -2.79 -5.65
CA ILE A 59 -10.94 -3.13 -7.06
C ILE A 59 -10.94 -4.64 -7.17
N ASP A 60 -11.86 -5.15 -7.96
CA ASP A 60 -11.95 -6.56 -8.37
C ASP A 60 -11.76 -6.62 -9.89
N ASN A 61 -10.49 -6.69 -10.33
CA ASN A 61 -10.11 -6.63 -11.72
C ASN A 61 -8.80 -7.39 -11.95
N ASP A 62 -8.88 -8.50 -12.69
CA ASP A 62 -7.74 -9.37 -12.96
C ASP A 62 -6.61 -8.68 -13.72
N GLU A 63 -6.92 -7.72 -14.61
CA GLU A 63 -5.91 -6.94 -15.34
C GLU A 63 -5.10 -6.07 -14.38
N VAL A 64 -5.78 -5.39 -13.45
CA VAL A 64 -5.12 -4.57 -12.42
C VAL A 64 -4.25 -5.45 -11.51
N TYR A 65 -4.75 -6.60 -11.10
CA TYR A 65 -3.98 -7.56 -10.30
C TYR A 65 -2.72 -8.01 -11.04
N ALA A 66 -2.82 -8.41 -12.30
CA ALA A 66 -1.68 -8.84 -13.10
C ALA A 66 -0.63 -7.72 -13.29
N MET A 67 -1.09 -6.48 -13.51
CA MET A 67 -0.22 -5.31 -13.64
C MET A 67 0.58 -5.06 -12.36
N MET A 68 -0.09 -5.10 -11.20
CA MET A 68 0.56 -4.84 -9.90
C MET A 68 1.46 -6.01 -9.47
N ASP A 69 1.04 -7.25 -9.70
CA ASP A 69 1.86 -8.44 -9.42
C ASP A 69 3.18 -8.42 -10.20
N GLY A 70 3.14 -8.05 -11.46
CA GLY A 70 4.33 -7.86 -12.30
C GLY A 70 5.30 -6.83 -11.74
N LEU A 71 4.79 -5.68 -11.26
CA LEU A 71 5.62 -4.64 -10.62
C LEU A 71 6.23 -5.10 -9.30
N VAL A 72 5.45 -5.80 -8.48
CA VAL A 72 5.94 -6.35 -7.20
C VAL A 72 7.00 -7.41 -7.45
N TYR A 73 6.77 -8.32 -8.39
CA TYR A 73 7.77 -9.32 -8.78
C TYR A 73 9.07 -8.66 -9.25
N PHE A 74 8.96 -7.65 -10.11
CA PHE A 74 10.10 -6.88 -10.59
C PHE A 74 10.88 -6.25 -9.43
N ALA A 75 10.21 -5.55 -8.51
CA ALA A 75 10.83 -4.91 -7.35
C ALA A 75 11.50 -5.94 -6.42
N ASN A 76 10.81 -7.05 -6.13
CA ASN A 76 11.33 -8.14 -5.30
C ASN A 76 12.66 -8.69 -5.84
N LYS A 77 12.79 -8.79 -7.16
CA LYS A 77 14.05 -9.24 -7.82
C LYS A 77 15.10 -8.15 -7.89
N GLN A 78 14.74 -6.92 -8.28
CA GLN A 78 15.71 -5.82 -8.42
C GLN A 78 16.30 -5.39 -7.07
N CYS A 79 15.51 -5.42 -6.02
CA CYS A 79 15.96 -5.09 -4.66
C CYS A 79 16.62 -6.28 -3.94
N GLU A 80 16.73 -7.43 -4.58
CA GLU A 80 17.31 -8.65 -4.00
C GLU A 80 16.64 -9.07 -2.67
N TRP A 81 15.33 -8.79 -2.54
CA TRP A 81 14.59 -9.17 -1.33
C TRP A 81 14.35 -10.68 -1.25
N ASP A 82 14.16 -11.31 -2.41
CA ASP A 82 13.92 -12.75 -2.57
C ASP A 82 12.82 -13.29 -1.63
N LEU A 83 11.80 -12.46 -1.41
CA LEU A 83 10.65 -12.84 -0.61
C LEU A 83 9.79 -13.86 -1.36
N ASP A 84 9.34 -14.88 -0.63
CA ASP A 84 8.39 -15.85 -1.13
C ASP A 84 6.99 -15.22 -1.12
N VAL A 85 6.50 -14.86 -2.31
CA VAL A 85 5.22 -14.19 -2.58
C VAL A 85 4.43 -15.07 -3.54
N ASP A 86 3.18 -15.35 -3.19
CA ASP A 86 2.32 -16.28 -3.95
C ASP A 86 0.86 -15.81 -4.07
N PHE A 87 0.52 -14.65 -3.49
CA PHE A 87 -0.84 -14.12 -3.55
C PHE A 87 -0.84 -12.58 -3.46
N ILE A 88 -1.65 -11.92 -4.28
CA ILE A 88 -1.95 -10.50 -4.18
C ILE A 88 -3.35 -10.32 -3.56
N GLU A 89 -3.44 -9.47 -2.53
CA GLU A 89 -4.72 -9.15 -1.88
C GLU A 89 -5.58 -8.23 -2.77
N PRO A 90 -6.90 -8.13 -2.51
CA PRO A 90 -7.73 -7.10 -3.14
C PRO A 90 -7.10 -5.71 -3.00
N ILE A 91 -7.07 -4.98 -4.12
CA ILE A 91 -6.44 -3.66 -4.19
C ILE A 91 -7.45 -2.58 -3.79
N GLN A 92 -7.00 -1.60 -3.02
CA GLN A 92 -7.80 -0.45 -2.62
C GLN A 92 -7.50 0.75 -3.52
N ARG A 93 -8.54 1.35 -4.11
CA ARG A 93 -8.47 2.73 -4.58
C ARG A 93 -8.83 3.62 -3.40
N THR A 94 -7.88 4.44 -2.94
CA THR A 94 -8.02 5.25 -1.73
C THR A 94 -8.12 6.72 -2.08
N LYS A 95 -9.02 7.42 -1.40
CA LYS A 95 -9.26 8.85 -1.52
C LYS A 95 -9.06 9.53 -0.17
N TYR A 96 -8.29 10.62 -0.16
CA TYR A 96 -8.09 11.49 0.98
C TYR A 96 -8.59 12.90 0.63
N ASP A 97 -9.66 13.34 1.27
CA ASP A 97 -10.15 14.71 1.20
C ASP A 97 -9.31 15.63 2.13
N VAL A 98 -9.54 16.94 2.11
CA VAL A 98 -8.84 17.87 3.01
C VAL A 98 -9.07 17.48 4.48
N GLY A 99 -7.98 17.35 5.23
CA GLY A 99 -7.96 16.88 6.60
C GLY A 99 -7.81 15.38 6.76
N ASP A 100 -8.01 14.59 5.72
CA ASP A 100 -7.84 13.14 5.77
C ASP A 100 -6.36 12.77 5.82
N PHE A 101 -6.07 11.65 6.52
CA PHE A 101 -4.72 11.17 6.82
C PHE A 101 -4.72 9.67 7.13
N TYR A 102 -3.54 9.10 7.25
CA TYR A 102 -3.30 7.80 7.86
C TYR A 102 -2.03 7.86 8.70
N ASN A 103 -2.17 7.70 10.01
CA ASN A 103 -1.05 7.77 10.96
C ASN A 103 -0.03 6.65 10.75
N TRP A 104 1.07 6.71 11.49
CA TRP A 104 2.11 5.69 11.49
C TRP A 104 1.54 4.31 11.79
N HIS A 105 1.76 3.38 10.86
CA HIS A 105 1.36 1.99 10.95
C HIS A 105 2.30 1.11 10.13
N CYS A 106 2.22 -0.19 10.37
CA CYS A 106 2.77 -1.22 9.51
C CYS A 106 1.61 -2.03 8.94
N ASP A 107 1.73 -2.46 7.70
CA ASP A 107 0.73 -3.33 7.06
C ASP A 107 0.84 -4.79 7.54
N GLU A 108 2.01 -5.16 8.06
CA GLU A 108 2.26 -6.41 8.75
C GLU A 108 3.04 -6.15 10.05
N MET A 109 2.62 -6.78 11.14
CA MET A 109 3.23 -6.61 12.46
C MET A 109 3.83 -7.88 13.04
N GLY A 110 4.41 -8.73 12.21
CA GLY A 110 5.15 -9.93 12.66
C GLY A 110 4.27 -10.95 13.39
N TRP A 111 3.22 -11.40 12.77
CA TRP A 111 2.21 -12.26 13.38
C TRP A 111 2.70 -13.67 13.68
N THR A 112 2.39 -14.13 14.87
CA THR A 112 2.50 -15.55 15.25
C THR A 112 1.42 -16.35 14.53
N LYS A 113 1.67 -17.65 14.31
CA LYS A 113 0.72 -18.60 13.68
C LYS A 113 -0.71 -18.56 14.29
N ASP A 114 -0.81 -18.16 15.55
CA ASP A 114 -2.09 -18.13 16.28
C ASP A 114 -3.05 -17.03 15.78
N LYS A 115 -2.54 -16.02 15.08
CA LYS A 115 -3.35 -14.89 14.61
C LYS A 115 -3.73 -14.97 13.13
N ARG A 116 -3.06 -15.84 12.37
CA ARG A 116 -3.42 -16.18 10.98
C ARG A 116 -3.44 -17.69 10.81
N PRO A 117 -4.62 -18.33 10.90
CA PRO A 117 -4.77 -19.79 10.81
C PRO A 117 -4.13 -20.38 9.55
N GLU A 118 -4.06 -19.60 8.49
CA GLU A 118 -3.51 -20.02 7.19
C GLU A 118 -1.97 -19.95 7.13
N GLY A 119 -1.30 -19.42 8.17
CA GLY A 119 0.16 -19.32 8.23
C GLY A 119 0.75 -18.37 7.17
N ARG A 120 -0.05 -17.43 6.64
CA ARG A 120 0.34 -16.45 5.63
C ARG A 120 0.48 -15.07 6.25
N ILE A 121 1.43 -14.27 5.75
CA ILE A 121 1.66 -12.90 6.18
C ILE A 121 1.83 -12.00 4.95
N ARG A 122 1.54 -10.71 5.09
CA ARG A 122 1.89 -9.71 4.09
C ARG A 122 3.41 -9.60 3.99
N LYS A 123 3.92 -9.59 2.78
CA LYS A 123 5.36 -9.51 2.48
C LYS A 123 5.73 -8.15 1.92
N ILE A 124 5.01 -7.70 0.93
CA ILE A 124 5.29 -6.48 0.21
C ILE A 124 4.02 -5.64 0.14
N SER A 125 4.17 -4.35 0.42
CA SER A 125 3.17 -3.32 0.22
C SER A 125 3.54 -2.45 -0.96
N PHE A 126 2.54 -1.91 -1.64
CA PHE A 126 2.75 -0.90 -2.67
C PHE A 126 1.70 0.20 -2.62
N THR A 127 2.11 1.38 -3.06
CA THR A 127 1.21 2.54 -3.25
C THR A 127 1.50 3.19 -4.58
N VAL A 128 0.48 3.34 -5.44
CA VAL A 128 0.55 4.11 -6.69
C VAL A 128 -0.08 5.48 -6.45
N LEU A 129 0.63 6.56 -6.73
CA LEU A 129 0.05 7.91 -6.69
C LEU A 129 -0.65 8.21 -8.01
N LEU A 130 -1.98 8.45 -7.95
CA LEU A 130 -2.82 8.62 -9.14
C LEU A 130 -2.93 10.06 -9.62
N ASN A 131 -2.68 11.07 -8.74
CA ASN A 131 -2.75 12.49 -9.07
C ASN A 131 -1.74 13.29 -8.27
N ASP A 132 -1.50 14.54 -8.64
CA ASP A 132 -0.57 15.46 -7.99
C ASP A 132 -1.13 16.89 -7.84
N ASP A 133 -2.44 17.06 -8.04
CA ASP A 133 -3.16 18.32 -7.91
C ASP A 133 -3.69 18.55 -6.48
N PHE A 134 -2.87 18.25 -5.47
CA PHE A 134 -3.17 18.42 -4.05
C PHE A 134 -1.96 19.00 -3.29
N GLU A 135 -2.17 19.47 -2.05
CA GLU A 135 -1.11 19.92 -1.12
C GLU A 135 -1.26 19.16 0.21
N GLY A 136 -0.14 18.94 0.90
CA GLY A 136 -0.08 18.02 2.04
C GLY A 136 -0.11 16.57 1.56
N GLY A 137 -0.56 15.64 2.39
CA GLY A 137 -0.71 14.24 2.02
C GLY A 137 0.61 13.54 1.67
N GLU A 138 1.75 14.06 2.16
CA GLU A 138 3.06 13.47 1.91
C GLU A 138 3.10 12.03 2.44
N PHE A 139 3.69 11.14 1.66
CA PHE A 139 4.00 9.78 2.08
C PHE A 139 5.33 9.77 2.82
N GLU A 140 5.31 9.32 4.06
CA GLU A 140 6.51 9.15 4.87
C GLU A 140 6.73 7.68 5.18
N ILE A 141 7.98 7.26 5.13
CA ILE A 141 8.44 5.92 5.48
C ILE A 141 9.54 6.00 6.53
N GLN A 142 9.54 5.07 7.47
CA GLN A 142 10.60 4.97 8.47
C GLN A 142 11.42 3.70 8.20
N THR A 143 12.63 3.93 7.79
CA THR A 143 13.67 2.92 7.64
C THR A 143 14.65 3.07 8.81
N THR A 144 15.95 3.31 8.56
CA THR A 144 16.90 3.77 9.59
C THR A 144 16.59 5.20 10.02
N GLU A 145 16.01 5.99 9.12
CA GLU A 145 15.58 7.38 9.32
C GLU A 145 14.15 7.55 8.84
N LYS A 146 13.50 8.65 9.28
CA LYS A 146 12.22 9.07 8.72
C LYS A 146 12.47 9.81 7.42
N ILE A 147 11.86 9.32 6.36
CA ILE A 147 12.03 9.85 5.00
C ILE A 147 10.68 10.32 4.48
N VAL A 148 10.62 11.57 4.01
CA VAL A 148 9.52 12.03 3.15
C VAL A 148 9.82 11.54 1.75
N VAL A 149 8.96 10.68 1.21
CA VAL A 149 9.12 10.16 -0.13
C VAL A 149 8.44 11.10 -1.11
N GLU A 150 9.23 11.75 -1.94
CA GLU A 150 8.71 12.63 -2.99
C GLU A 150 8.13 11.80 -4.14
N LEU A 151 6.83 11.54 -4.05
CA LEU A 151 6.08 10.85 -5.10
C LEU A 151 5.43 11.86 -6.05
N LYS A 152 5.47 11.57 -7.34
CA LYS A 152 4.74 12.28 -8.39
C LYS A 152 3.59 11.40 -8.91
N LYS A 153 2.63 11.99 -9.58
CA LYS A 153 1.63 11.21 -10.34
C LYS A 153 2.33 10.14 -11.17
N ARG A 154 1.84 8.91 -11.16
CA ARG A 154 2.36 7.69 -11.79
C ARG A 154 3.50 7.00 -11.03
N ASP A 155 3.99 7.54 -9.93
CA ASP A 155 4.98 6.83 -9.13
C ASP A 155 4.33 5.73 -8.31
N VAL A 156 5.00 4.59 -8.28
CA VAL A 156 4.70 3.46 -7.40
C VAL A 156 5.83 3.34 -6.40
N ILE A 157 5.52 3.44 -5.12
CA ILE A 157 6.44 3.02 -4.07
C ILE A 157 6.11 1.58 -3.67
N ILE A 158 7.14 0.73 -3.62
CA ILE A 158 7.05 -0.69 -3.26
C ILE A 158 8.03 -0.91 -2.10
N PHE A 159 7.58 -1.54 -1.00
CA PHE A 159 8.35 -1.69 0.23
C PHE A 159 7.90 -2.90 1.03
N HIS A 160 8.69 -3.31 2.04
CA HIS A 160 8.33 -4.41 2.93
C HIS A 160 7.11 -4.05 3.78
N ALA A 161 6.17 -4.97 3.93
CA ALA A 161 4.90 -4.73 4.61
C ALA A 161 5.04 -4.42 6.12
N ASP A 162 6.15 -4.77 6.73
CA ASP A 162 6.48 -4.46 8.14
C ASP A 162 7.18 -3.09 8.31
N THR A 163 7.41 -2.36 7.21
CA THR A 163 8.01 -1.04 7.28
C THR A 163 7.00 0.00 7.75
N PRO A 164 7.29 0.75 8.84
CA PRO A 164 6.40 1.80 9.30
C PRO A 164 6.28 2.92 8.27
N HIS A 165 5.05 3.35 8.00
CA HIS A 165 4.77 4.41 7.05
C HIS A 165 3.49 5.17 7.43
N ARG A 166 3.29 6.34 6.81
CA ARG A 166 2.07 7.15 6.99
C ARG A 166 1.77 8.01 5.78
N VAL A 167 0.53 8.51 5.72
CA VAL A 167 0.10 9.61 4.87
C VAL A 167 -0.26 10.79 5.77
N LYS A 168 0.43 11.92 5.60
CA LYS A 168 0.15 13.15 6.34
C LYS A 168 -1.20 13.74 5.94
N PRO A 169 -1.79 14.65 6.75
CA PRO A 169 -3.03 15.30 6.39
C PRO A 169 -2.93 16.02 5.06
N VAL A 170 -3.92 15.82 4.18
CA VAL A 170 -4.11 16.62 2.98
C VAL A 170 -4.56 18.01 3.38
N THR A 171 -3.91 19.05 2.86
CA THR A 171 -4.21 20.45 3.22
C THR A 171 -5.01 21.19 2.14
N LYS A 172 -4.96 20.70 0.89
CA LYS A 172 -5.71 21.24 -0.24
C LYS A 172 -5.91 20.19 -1.32
N GLY A 173 -7.02 20.24 -2.04
CA GLY A 173 -7.34 19.30 -3.11
C GLY A 173 -7.77 17.94 -2.57
N VAL A 174 -7.59 16.91 -3.39
CA VAL A 174 -7.92 15.52 -3.06
C VAL A 174 -6.78 14.62 -3.52
N ARG A 175 -6.27 13.78 -2.63
CA ARG A 175 -5.23 12.81 -2.96
C ARG A 175 -5.86 11.46 -3.29
N HIS A 176 -5.50 10.90 -4.46
CA HIS A 176 -5.91 9.57 -4.90
C HIS A 176 -4.72 8.64 -5.00
N SER A 177 -4.88 7.40 -4.54
CA SER A 177 -3.86 6.36 -4.68
C SER A 177 -4.48 4.98 -4.84
N LEU A 178 -3.71 4.04 -5.40
CA LEU A 178 -3.96 2.62 -5.22
C LEU A 178 -3.05 2.11 -4.11
N VAL A 179 -3.57 1.20 -3.29
CA VAL A 179 -2.83 0.53 -2.23
C VAL A 179 -3.11 -0.95 -2.31
N GLY A 180 -2.08 -1.76 -2.22
CA GLY A 180 -2.24 -3.20 -2.22
C GLY A 180 -1.10 -3.91 -1.51
N TRP A 181 -1.30 -5.20 -1.28
CA TRP A 181 -0.43 -6.06 -0.51
C TRP A 181 -0.27 -7.41 -1.19
N THR A 182 0.89 -7.98 -1.03
CA THR A 182 1.12 -9.37 -1.40
C THR A 182 1.41 -10.19 -0.16
N GLN A 183 1.00 -11.43 -0.20
CA GLN A 183 1.20 -12.40 0.88
C GLN A 183 2.12 -13.53 0.43
N GLY A 184 2.69 -14.19 1.43
CA GLY A 184 3.43 -15.42 1.28
C GLY A 184 3.47 -16.18 2.61
N PRO A 185 4.15 -17.35 2.66
CA PRO A 185 4.28 -18.11 3.89
C PRO A 185 4.97 -17.29 4.98
N ALA A 186 4.58 -17.49 6.24
CA ALA A 186 5.24 -16.88 7.38
C ALA A 186 6.75 -17.23 7.39
N TYR A 187 7.56 -16.33 7.94
CA TYR A 187 8.99 -16.60 8.13
C TYR A 187 9.19 -17.81 9.04
N LYS A 188 10.20 -18.63 8.72
CA LYS A 188 10.57 -19.82 9.50
C LYS A 188 11.48 -19.45 10.66
#